data_ce23810e795100fcbe9bdae03541faec
#
_entry.id   ce23810e795100fcbe9bdae03541faec
#
_cell.length_a   1.000
_cell.length_b   1.000
_cell.length_c   1.000
_cell.angle_alpha   90.00
_cell.angle_beta   90.00
_cell.angle_gamma   90.00
#
_symmetry.space_group_name_H-M   'P 1'
#
loop_
_entity.id
_entity.type
_entity.pdbx_description
1 polymer ?
#
loop_
_entity_poly.entity_id
_entity_poly.type
_entity_poly.pdbx_seq_one_letter_code
_entity_poly.pdbx_strand_id
1 'polypeptide(L)'
;VSSFSSKVTVDTILEMLGLPQQDPAEIRSKVVLSISTDKASKGRSAEMNDAFAEISGFLKEAVAMRRREPADDLITRLAEAEIDGDALSEREIVLTTAMFVVAGVESLSSFMSIFAMNLAQMADVQHALRKDPALMKPAIEESLRYNTSAQRFKRVLTRDVELHGQHMRKGDFVVLAY
;
A
#
# COMPACT_ATOMS: atom_id res chain seq x y z
N VAL A 1 4.84 -16.55 8.88
CA VAL A 1 4.24 -15.22 8.82
C VAL A 1 4.11 -14.76 7.38
N SER A 2 5.19 -14.73 6.58
CA SER A 2 5.15 -14.29 5.18
C SER A 2 4.12 -15.07 4.33
N SER A 3 4.03 -16.38 4.49
CA SER A 3 3.08 -17.23 3.77
C SER A 3 1.61 -16.96 4.12
N PHE A 4 1.33 -16.46 5.32
CA PHE A 4 -0.02 -16.09 5.74
C PHE A 4 -0.34 -14.63 5.38
N SER A 5 0.43 -13.68 5.90
CA SER A 5 0.14 -12.25 5.73
C SER A 5 0.17 -11.83 4.27
N SER A 6 1.18 -12.26 3.50
CA SER A 6 1.28 -11.93 2.07
C SER A 6 0.12 -12.53 1.27
N LYS A 7 -0.26 -13.78 1.58
CA LYS A 7 -1.40 -14.41 0.89
C LYS A 7 -2.70 -13.65 1.14
N VAL A 8 -3.04 -13.38 2.40
CA VAL A 8 -4.26 -12.67 2.75
C VAL A 8 -4.31 -11.29 2.08
N THR A 9 -3.21 -10.53 2.12
CA THR A 9 -3.21 -9.18 1.56
C THR A 9 -3.28 -9.16 0.05
N VAL A 10 -2.55 -10.04 -0.63
CA VAL A 10 -2.59 -10.13 -2.10
C VAL A 10 -3.96 -10.62 -2.57
N ASP A 11 -4.48 -11.71 -1.99
CA ASP A 11 -5.79 -12.24 -2.35
C ASP A 11 -6.89 -11.18 -2.18
N THR A 12 -6.89 -10.45 -1.04
CA THR A 12 -7.86 -9.38 -0.78
C THR A 12 -7.77 -8.24 -1.80
N ILE A 13 -6.56 -7.79 -2.14
CA ILE A 13 -6.37 -6.72 -3.12
C ILE A 13 -6.81 -7.16 -4.51
N LEU A 14 -6.44 -8.38 -4.93
CA LEU A 14 -6.84 -8.92 -6.24
C LEU A 14 -8.37 -9.08 -6.34
N GLU A 15 -9.01 -9.60 -5.29
CA GLU A 15 -10.47 -9.75 -5.21
C GLU A 15 -11.17 -8.39 -5.29
N MET A 16 -10.73 -7.40 -4.50
CA MET A 16 -11.29 -6.04 -4.50
C MET A 16 -11.16 -5.36 -5.86
N LEU A 17 -10.08 -5.61 -6.58
CA LEU A 17 -9.82 -5.08 -7.91
C LEU A 17 -10.50 -5.89 -9.03
N GLY A 18 -11.08 -7.05 -8.72
CA GLY A 18 -11.65 -7.95 -9.72
C GLY A 18 -10.62 -8.63 -10.62
N LEU A 19 -9.41 -8.81 -10.12
CA LEU A 19 -8.27 -9.40 -10.83
C LEU A 19 -8.22 -10.92 -10.63
N PRO A 20 -7.70 -11.69 -11.60
CA PRO A 20 -7.51 -13.12 -11.43
C PRO A 20 -6.47 -13.39 -10.34
N GLN A 21 -6.63 -14.53 -9.68
CA GLN A 21 -5.69 -15.00 -8.68
C GLN A 21 -4.28 -15.13 -9.27
N GLN A 22 -3.28 -14.65 -8.54
CA GLN A 22 -1.87 -14.70 -8.88
C GLN A 22 -1.09 -15.34 -7.73
N ASP A 23 0.16 -15.74 -7.99
CA ASP A 23 1.04 -16.17 -6.92
C ASP A 23 1.34 -14.99 -5.95
N PRO A 24 0.90 -15.07 -4.68
CA PRO A 24 1.10 -13.99 -3.73
C PRO A 24 2.56 -13.64 -3.49
N ALA A 25 3.47 -14.62 -3.59
CA ALA A 25 4.90 -14.39 -3.41
C ALA A 25 5.49 -13.62 -4.60
N GLU A 26 5.06 -13.93 -5.82
CA GLU A 26 5.48 -13.24 -7.03
C GLU A 26 5.01 -11.79 -7.03
N ILE A 27 3.71 -11.56 -6.80
CA ILE A 27 3.14 -10.20 -6.71
C ILE A 27 3.85 -9.37 -5.64
N ARG A 28 4.02 -9.93 -4.44
CA ARG A 28 4.72 -9.24 -3.37
C ARG A 28 6.17 -8.90 -3.74
N SER A 29 6.88 -9.82 -4.38
CA SER A 29 8.25 -9.59 -4.82
C SER A 29 8.35 -8.42 -5.80
N LYS A 30 7.46 -8.37 -6.80
CA LYS A 30 7.39 -7.27 -7.78
C LYS A 30 7.02 -5.94 -7.10
N VAL A 31 6.07 -5.94 -6.17
CA VAL A 31 5.70 -4.75 -5.40
C VAL A 31 6.88 -4.23 -4.59
N VAL A 32 7.53 -5.09 -3.78
CA VAL A 32 8.69 -4.70 -2.97
C VAL A 32 9.82 -4.16 -3.85
N LEU A 33 10.11 -4.81 -4.97
CA LEU A 33 11.12 -4.34 -5.91
C LEU A 33 10.74 -2.97 -6.47
N SER A 34 9.49 -2.77 -6.88
CA SER A 34 9.01 -1.52 -7.48
C SER A 34 9.11 -0.29 -6.57
N ILE A 35 9.07 -0.46 -5.23
CA ILE A 35 9.16 0.61 -4.25
C ILE A 35 10.54 0.74 -3.58
N SER A 36 11.45 -0.16 -3.89
CA SER A 36 12.80 -0.14 -3.33
C SER A 36 13.60 1.08 -3.83
N THR A 37 14.71 1.34 -3.19
CA THR A 37 15.67 2.39 -3.61
C THR A 37 17.03 1.75 -3.76
N ASP A 38 17.65 1.94 -4.90
CA ASP A 38 19.03 1.52 -5.08
C ASP A 38 19.98 2.35 -4.20
N LYS A 39 20.75 1.66 -3.36
CA LYS A 39 21.65 2.30 -2.40
C LYS A 39 22.81 3.04 -3.07
N ALA A 40 23.25 2.57 -4.24
CA ALA A 40 24.39 3.15 -4.95
C ALA A 40 24.00 4.44 -5.68
N SER A 41 22.92 4.42 -6.44
CA SER A 41 22.44 5.58 -7.20
C SER A 41 21.57 6.54 -6.40
N LYS A 42 21.12 6.11 -5.20
CA LYS A 42 20.09 6.80 -4.38
C LYS A 42 18.77 7.07 -5.14
N GLY A 43 18.52 6.31 -6.19
CA GLY A 43 17.37 6.45 -7.08
C GLY A 43 16.69 5.11 -7.37
N ARG A 44 16.06 5.03 -8.53
CA ARG A 44 15.41 3.82 -9.04
C ARG A 44 16.31 3.16 -10.07
N SER A 45 16.57 1.86 -9.93
CA SER A 45 17.25 1.07 -10.95
C SER A 45 16.34 0.75 -12.14
N ALA A 46 16.90 0.25 -13.24
CA ALA A 46 16.13 -0.24 -14.37
C ALA A 46 15.16 -1.35 -13.94
N GLU A 47 15.63 -2.32 -13.16
CA GLU A 47 14.83 -3.44 -12.65
C GLU A 47 13.63 -2.98 -11.81
N MET A 48 13.78 -1.93 -11.02
CA MET A 48 12.67 -1.34 -10.23
C MET A 48 11.62 -0.70 -11.14
N ASN A 49 12.05 -0.04 -12.21
CA ASN A 49 11.15 0.55 -13.19
C ASN A 49 10.44 -0.54 -14.00
N ASP A 50 11.15 -1.59 -14.38
CA ASP A 50 10.60 -2.73 -15.11
C ASP A 50 9.54 -3.46 -14.28
N ALA A 51 9.81 -3.71 -12.99
CA ALA A 51 8.82 -4.30 -12.08
C ALA A 51 7.54 -3.45 -11.97
N PHE A 52 7.66 -2.12 -11.91
CA PHE A 52 6.50 -1.23 -11.91
C PHE A 52 5.78 -1.21 -13.28
N ALA A 53 6.53 -1.27 -14.37
CA ALA A 53 5.98 -1.34 -15.72
C ALA A 53 5.21 -2.64 -15.96
N GLU A 54 5.70 -3.79 -15.47
CA GLU A 54 4.99 -5.07 -15.53
C GLU A 54 3.66 -5.03 -14.78
N ILE A 55 3.65 -4.51 -13.53
CA ILE A 55 2.42 -4.31 -12.75
C ILE A 55 1.45 -3.42 -13.53
N SER A 56 1.93 -2.29 -14.06
CA SER A 56 1.10 -1.34 -14.80
C SER A 56 0.57 -1.92 -16.10
N GLY A 57 1.35 -2.73 -16.81
CA GLY A 57 0.93 -3.43 -18.03
C GLY A 57 -0.22 -4.40 -17.78
N PHE A 58 -0.09 -5.24 -16.77
CA PHE A 58 -1.15 -6.16 -16.34
C PHE A 58 -2.45 -5.41 -15.96
N LEU A 59 -2.32 -4.31 -15.21
CA LEU A 59 -3.48 -3.50 -14.82
C LEU A 59 -4.12 -2.77 -16.01
N LYS A 60 -3.33 -2.36 -17.01
CA LYS A 60 -3.83 -1.75 -18.23
C LYS A 60 -4.76 -2.71 -19.00
N GLU A 61 -4.36 -3.97 -19.11
CA GLU A 61 -5.21 -5.01 -19.75
C GLU A 61 -6.51 -5.22 -18.95
N ALA A 62 -6.43 -5.27 -17.62
CA ALA A 62 -7.59 -5.39 -16.76
C ALA A 62 -8.55 -4.20 -16.89
N VAL A 63 -8.05 -2.97 -16.92
CA VAL A 63 -8.85 -1.76 -17.13
C VAL A 63 -9.54 -1.78 -18.51
N ALA A 64 -8.80 -2.15 -19.56
CA ALA A 64 -9.36 -2.26 -20.91
C ALA A 64 -10.46 -3.35 -21.00
N MET A 65 -10.30 -4.45 -20.25
CA MET A 65 -11.32 -5.50 -20.14
C MET A 65 -12.57 -4.98 -19.41
N ARG A 66 -12.42 -4.32 -18.26
CA ARG A 66 -13.57 -3.82 -17.47
C ARG A 66 -14.34 -2.69 -18.15
N ARG A 67 -13.70 -1.90 -19.00
CA ARG A 67 -14.42 -0.92 -19.86
C ARG A 67 -15.33 -1.60 -20.88
N ARG A 68 -15.04 -2.84 -21.32
CA ARG A 68 -15.87 -3.61 -22.25
C ARG A 68 -16.88 -4.47 -21.53
N GLU A 69 -16.49 -5.03 -20.39
CA GLU A 69 -17.24 -5.98 -19.59
C GLU A 69 -17.22 -5.55 -18.12
N PRO A 70 -18.07 -4.58 -17.71
CA PRO A 70 -18.16 -4.13 -16.34
C PRO A 70 -18.48 -5.26 -15.36
N ALA A 71 -17.95 -5.18 -14.14
CA ALA A 71 -18.19 -6.14 -13.07
C ALA A 71 -18.34 -5.39 -11.72
N ASP A 72 -18.73 -6.09 -10.66
CA ASP A 72 -18.80 -5.48 -9.32
C ASP A 72 -17.42 -5.47 -8.66
N ASP A 73 -16.53 -4.60 -9.15
CA ASP A 73 -15.18 -4.44 -8.65
C ASP A 73 -14.71 -2.97 -8.70
N LEU A 74 -13.56 -2.71 -8.07
CA LEU A 74 -13.04 -1.35 -7.96
C LEU A 74 -12.57 -0.79 -9.32
N ILE A 75 -12.04 -1.62 -10.21
CA ILE A 75 -11.61 -1.16 -11.54
C ILE A 75 -12.81 -0.65 -12.35
N THR A 76 -13.94 -1.37 -12.33
CA THR A 76 -15.19 -0.92 -12.96
C THR A 76 -15.66 0.40 -12.37
N ARG A 77 -15.68 0.52 -11.02
CA ARG A 77 -16.09 1.76 -10.35
C ARG A 77 -15.20 2.95 -10.70
N LEU A 78 -13.89 2.73 -10.83
CA LEU A 78 -12.97 3.78 -11.30
C LEU A 78 -13.18 4.13 -12.78
N ALA A 79 -13.51 3.14 -13.62
CA ALA A 79 -13.77 3.37 -15.04
C ALA A 79 -15.06 4.15 -15.29
N GLU A 80 -16.01 4.09 -14.37
CA GLU A 80 -17.30 4.80 -14.39
C GLU A 80 -17.28 6.10 -13.58
N ALA A 81 -16.22 6.35 -12.80
CA ALA A 81 -16.15 7.52 -11.94
C ALA A 81 -15.94 8.82 -12.73
N GLU A 82 -16.63 9.85 -12.29
CA GLU A 82 -16.46 11.23 -12.76
C GLU A 82 -16.00 12.11 -11.59
N ILE A 83 -15.05 13.00 -11.85
CA ILE A 83 -14.55 13.99 -10.90
C ILE A 83 -14.77 15.37 -11.53
N ASP A 84 -15.59 16.21 -10.89
CA ASP A 84 -15.96 17.53 -11.40
C ASP A 84 -16.59 17.51 -12.80
N GLY A 85 -17.24 16.38 -13.18
CA GLY A 85 -17.88 16.18 -14.47
C GLY A 85 -16.95 15.57 -15.55
N ASP A 86 -15.69 15.31 -15.22
CA ASP A 86 -14.72 14.67 -16.12
C ASP A 86 -14.50 13.19 -15.76
N ALA A 87 -14.63 12.30 -16.73
CA ALA A 87 -14.31 10.89 -16.57
C ALA A 87 -12.79 10.66 -16.43
N LEU A 88 -12.40 9.71 -15.60
CA LEU A 88 -10.99 9.35 -15.46
C LEU A 88 -10.43 8.77 -16.77
N SER A 89 -9.27 9.27 -17.17
CA SER A 89 -8.51 8.69 -18.29
C SER A 89 -8.02 7.27 -17.97
N GLU A 90 -7.74 6.46 -18.99
CA GLU A 90 -7.17 5.12 -18.80
C GLU A 90 -5.89 5.16 -17.95
N ARG A 91 -5.03 6.16 -18.18
CA ARG A 91 -3.80 6.34 -17.43
C ARG A 91 -4.05 6.60 -15.94
N GLU A 92 -5.02 7.44 -15.61
CA GLU A 92 -5.38 7.74 -14.21
C GLU A 92 -5.93 6.51 -13.52
N ILE A 93 -6.79 5.74 -14.17
CA ILE A 93 -7.32 4.49 -13.63
C ILE A 93 -6.18 3.49 -13.38
N VAL A 94 -5.31 3.26 -14.36
CA VAL A 94 -4.16 2.35 -14.23
C VAL A 94 -3.23 2.76 -13.10
N LEU A 95 -2.87 4.05 -13.01
CA LEU A 95 -1.98 4.54 -11.95
C LEU A 95 -2.64 4.46 -10.56
N THR A 96 -3.92 4.77 -10.46
CA THR A 96 -4.68 4.65 -9.21
C THR A 96 -4.75 3.20 -8.76
N THR A 97 -5.07 2.28 -9.67
CA THR A 97 -5.11 0.85 -9.39
C THR A 97 -3.74 0.31 -8.99
N ALA A 98 -2.67 0.71 -9.70
CA ALA A 98 -1.30 0.35 -9.35
C ALA A 98 -0.93 0.85 -7.94
N MET A 99 -1.38 2.04 -7.56
CA MET A 99 -1.19 2.57 -6.21
C MET A 99 -1.88 1.71 -5.15
N PHE A 100 -3.11 1.23 -5.40
CA PHE A 100 -3.79 0.31 -4.48
C PHE A 100 -3.01 -1.00 -4.31
N VAL A 101 -2.50 -1.58 -5.40
CA VAL A 101 -1.67 -2.81 -5.32
C VAL A 101 -0.40 -2.55 -4.52
N VAL A 102 0.35 -1.52 -4.88
CA VAL A 102 1.64 -1.20 -4.23
C VAL A 102 1.46 -0.83 -2.76
N ALA A 103 0.50 0.03 -2.44
CA ALA A 103 0.28 0.48 -1.06
C ALA A 103 -0.33 -0.61 -0.18
N GLY A 104 -1.26 -1.41 -0.71
CA GLY A 104 -2.01 -2.40 0.06
C GLY A 104 -1.22 -3.66 0.37
N VAL A 105 -0.42 -4.15 -0.59
CA VAL A 105 0.27 -5.44 -0.42
C VAL A 105 1.33 -5.39 0.68
N GLU A 106 2.28 -4.46 0.63
CA GLU A 106 3.41 -4.48 1.56
C GLU A 106 3.06 -3.90 2.93
N SER A 107 2.34 -2.79 2.99
CA SER A 107 2.04 -2.12 4.27
C SER A 107 1.16 -3.00 5.17
N LEU A 108 0.10 -3.59 4.61
CA LEU A 108 -0.81 -4.44 5.36
C LEU A 108 -0.16 -5.78 5.74
N SER A 109 0.59 -6.40 4.82
CA SER A 109 1.34 -7.64 5.09
C SER A 109 2.35 -7.44 6.23
N SER A 110 3.08 -6.34 6.22
CA SER A 110 4.02 -5.97 7.28
C SER A 110 3.30 -5.71 8.60
N PHE A 111 2.20 -4.95 8.58
CA PHE A 111 1.41 -4.69 9.79
C PHE A 111 0.84 -5.97 10.40
N MET A 112 0.24 -6.85 9.61
CA MET A 112 -0.28 -8.13 10.11
C MET A 112 0.81 -8.97 10.78
N SER A 113 2.03 -8.93 10.24
CA SER A 113 3.18 -9.63 10.80
C SER A 113 3.61 -9.03 12.14
N ILE A 114 3.66 -7.71 12.24
CA ILE A 114 3.98 -6.98 13.47
C ILE A 114 2.88 -7.22 14.52
N PHE A 115 1.62 -7.14 14.13
CA PHE A 115 0.49 -7.38 15.02
C PHE A 115 0.51 -8.80 15.60
N ALA A 116 0.74 -9.81 14.76
CA ALA A 116 0.87 -11.19 15.22
C ALA A 116 2.07 -11.38 16.15
N MET A 117 3.20 -10.73 15.89
CA MET A 117 4.38 -10.75 16.75
C MET A 117 4.10 -10.09 18.11
N ASN A 118 3.44 -8.92 18.13
CA ASN A 118 3.04 -8.26 19.36
C ASN A 118 2.09 -9.13 20.18
N LEU A 119 1.08 -9.73 19.55
CA LEU A 119 0.16 -10.64 20.22
C LEU A 119 0.87 -11.89 20.77
N ALA A 120 1.86 -12.43 20.07
CA ALA A 120 2.61 -13.59 20.53
C ALA A 120 3.38 -13.32 21.84
N GLN A 121 3.73 -12.06 22.10
CA GLN A 121 4.44 -11.64 23.30
C GLN A 121 3.50 -11.17 24.44
N MET A 122 2.20 -11.02 24.18
CA MET A 122 1.20 -10.45 25.11
C MET A 122 0.05 -11.44 25.34
N ALA A 123 0.30 -12.46 26.16
CA ALA A 123 -0.67 -13.54 26.42
C ALA A 123 -2.00 -13.05 27.05
N ASP A 124 -1.92 -12.02 27.88
CA ASP A 124 -3.07 -11.37 28.51
C ASP A 124 -3.95 -10.65 27.48
N VAL A 125 -3.34 -9.95 26.52
CA VAL A 125 -4.05 -9.31 25.40
C VAL A 125 -4.71 -10.38 24.52
N GLN A 126 -4.01 -11.47 24.17
CA GLN A 126 -4.61 -12.58 23.43
C GLN A 126 -5.85 -13.13 24.14
N HIS A 127 -5.75 -13.33 25.47
CA HIS A 127 -6.87 -13.84 26.26
C HIS A 127 -8.05 -12.86 26.25
N ALA A 128 -7.79 -11.56 26.44
CA ALA A 128 -8.82 -10.53 26.40
C ALA A 128 -9.54 -10.48 25.05
N LEU A 129 -8.80 -10.51 23.93
CA LEU A 129 -9.35 -10.50 22.58
C LEU A 129 -10.20 -11.74 22.26
N ARG A 130 -9.82 -12.93 22.78
CA ARG A 130 -10.64 -14.14 22.63
C ARG A 130 -11.92 -14.08 23.45
N LYS A 131 -11.88 -13.44 24.61
CA LYS A 131 -13.04 -13.29 25.50
C LYS A 131 -14.01 -12.23 24.99
N ASP A 132 -13.49 -11.14 24.43
CA ASP A 132 -14.26 -10.02 23.91
C ASP A 132 -13.74 -9.58 22.53
N PRO A 133 -14.30 -10.08 21.41
CA PRO A 133 -13.92 -9.69 20.07
C PRO A 133 -14.12 -8.21 19.74
N ALA A 134 -14.94 -7.46 20.50
CA ALA A 134 -15.12 -6.02 20.28
C ALA A 134 -13.84 -5.23 20.57
N LEU A 135 -12.91 -5.80 21.34
CA LEU A 135 -11.59 -5.23 21.60
C LEU A 135 -10.64 -5.29 20.38
N MET A 136 -11.00 -6.01 19.31
CA MET A 136 -10.11 -6.15 18.14
C MET A 136 -9.79 -4.81 17.50
N LYS A 137 -10.81 -3.96 17.29
CA LYS A 137 -10.60 -2.65 16.68
C LYS A 137 -9.65 -1.75 17.49
N PRO A 138 -9.85 -1.50 18.78
CA PRO A 138 -8.91 -0.75 19.59
C PRO A 138 -7.51 -1.41 19.69
N ALA A 139 -7.43 -2.75 19.67
CA ALA A 139 -6.14 -3.43 19.67
C ALA A 139 -5.35 -3.21 18.36
N ILE A 140 -6.02 -3.16 17.22
CA ILE A 140 -5.41 -2.81 15.94
C ILE A 140 -4.88 -1.36 15.99
N GLU A 141 -5.70 -0.40 16.44
CA GLU A 141 -5.29 1.01 16.54
C GLU A 141 -4.10 1.19 17.50
N GLU A 142 -4.11 0.51 18.63
CA GLU A 142 -2.99 0.55 19.57
C GLU A 142 -1.72 -0.11 18.99
N SER A 143 -1.86 -1.20 18.24
CA SER A 143 -0.71 -1.83 17.58
C SER A 143 -0.12 -0.93 16.50
N LEU A 144 -0.95 -0.19 15.75
CA LEU A 144 -0.49 0.81 14.78
C LEU A 144 0.26 1.96 15.46
N ARG A 145 -0.22 2.41 16.63
CA ARG A 145 0.47 3.43 17.43
C ARG A 145 1.78 2.92 18.01
N TYR A 146 1.80 1.72 18.57
CA TYR A 146 2.92 1.16 19.32
C TYR A 146 4.07 0.72 18.43
N ASN A 147 3.75 0.08 17.30
CA ASN A 147 4.74 -0.45 16.37
C ASN A 147 4.20 -0.44 14.93
N THR A 148 4.24 0.73 14.30
CA THR A 148 3.71 0.91 12.95
C THR A 148 4.60 0.28 11.87
N SER A 149 3.99 -0.25 10.81
CA SER A 149 4.72 -0.70 9.61
C SER A 149 5.26 0.48 8.77
N ALA A 150 4.58 1.63 8.83
CA ALA A 150 4.95 2.84 8.08
C ALA A 150 5.62 3.86 9.01
N GLN A 151 6.91 3.67 9.28
CA GLN A 151 7.63 4.41 10.33
C GLN A 151 7.97 5.87 9.98
N ARG A 152 8.01 6.22 8.69
CA ARG A 152 8.43 7.56 8.25
C ARG A 152 8.01 7.87 6.83
N PHE A 153 7.68 9.15 6.60
CA PHE A 153 7.45 9.68 5.26
C PHE A 153 8.22 10.97 5.04
N LYS A 154 8.69 11.18 3.81
CA LYS A 154 9.31 12.44 3.38
C LYS A 154 8.27 13.44 2.89
N ARG A 155 8.55 14.72 3.15
CA ARG A 155 7.90 15.86 2.50
C ARG A 155 8.95 16.78 1.93
N VAL A 156 8.61 17.49 0.86
CA VAL A 156 9.43 18.57 0.30
C VAL A 156 8.77 19.89 0.67
N LEU A 157 9.53 20.83 1.21
CA LEU A 157 9.02 22.13 1.56
C LEU A 157 8.72 22.95 0.30
N THR A 158 7.50 23.47 0.22
CA THR A 158 7.05 24.35 -0.90
C THR A 158 7.37 25.82 -0.67
N ARG A 159 7.79 26.19 0.55
CA ARG A 159 8.20 27.52 0.98
C ARG A 159 9.21 27.39 2.12
N ASP A 160 9.89 28.50 2.46
CA ASP A 160 10.70 28.56 3.66
C ASP A 160 9.83 28.44 4.91
N VAL A 161 10.31 27.72 5.90
CA VAL A 161 9.60 27.44 7.15
C VAL A 161 10.58 27.59 8.33
N GLU A 162 10.13 28.24 9.39
CA GLU A 162 10.84 28.24 10.67
C GLU A 162 10.04 27.41 11.68
N LEU A 163 10.69 26.46 12.33
CA LEU A 163 10.09 25.59 13.32
C LEU A 163 11.08 25.38 14.49
N HIS A 164 10.65 25.72 15.68
CA HIS A 164 11.48 25.63 16.91
C HIS A 164 12.85 26.31 16.75
N GLY A 165 12.92 27.49 16.12
CA GLY A 165 14.14 28.22 15.85
C GLY A 165 15.05 27.62 14.78
N GLN A 166 14.61 26.59 14.08
CA GLN A 166 15.32 26.00 12.94
C GLN A 166 14.74 26.54 11.63
N HIS A 167 15.59 27.16 10.83
CA HIS A 167 15.22 27.65 9.52
C HIS A 167 15.42 26.55 8.46
N MET A 168 14.36 26.22 7.74
CA MET A 168 14.33 25.25 6.64
C MET A 168 13.93 25.96 5.36
N ARG A 169 14.60 25.66 4.26
CA ARG A 169 14.41 26.35 2.99
C ARG A 169 13.42 25.61 2.10
N LYS A 170 12.78 26.33 1.21
CA LYS A 170 12.04 25.75 0.08
C LYS A 170 12.92 24.74 -0.66
N GLY A 171 12.39 23.54 -0.89
CA GLY A 171 13.10 22.42 -1.52
C GLY A 171 13.78 21.46 -0.55
N ASP A 172 13.92 21.83 0.73
CA ASP A 172 14.46 20.92 1.73
C ASP A 172 13.51 19.73 1.99
N PHE A 173 14.11 18.60 2.40
CA PHE A 173 13.37 17.40 2.77
C PHE A 173 13.14 17.37 4.27
N VAL A 174 11.89 17.19 4.66
CA VAL A 174 11.50 16.93 6.05
C VAL A 174 11.01 15.50 6.18
N VAL A 175 11.49 14.79 7.18
CA VAL A 175 11.03 13.44 7.52
C VAL A 175 10.03 13.53 8.65
N LEU A 176 8.82 13.05 8.40
CA LEU A 176 7.80 12.83 9.43
C LEU A 176 8.05 11.44 10.01
N ALA A 177 8.38 11.35 11.31
CA ALA A 177 8.51 10.09 12.04
C ALA A 177 7.22 9.84 12.83
N TYR A 178 6.70 8.62 12.75
CA TYR A 178 5.47 8.16 13.40
C TYR A 178 5.78 7.20 14.55
#